data_b25bd6f932ea5b322046337bd35dc7f8
#
_entry.id   b25bd6f932ea5b322046337bd35dc7f8
#
_cell.length_a   1.000
_cell.length_b   1.000
_cell.length_c   1.000
_cell.angle_alpha   90.00
_cell.angle_beta   90.00
_cell.angle_gamma   90.00
#
_symmetry.space_group_name_H-M   'P 1'
#
loop_
_entity.id
_entity.type
_entity.pdbx_description
1 polymer ?
#
loop_
_entity_poly.entity_id
_entity_poly.type
_entity_poly.pdbx_seq_one_letter_code
_entity_poly.pdbx_strand_id
1 'polypeptide(L)'
;MLFNKPNRGEAAINGSSMADIAFLLLIFFLVTTTINVDTGISLVLPPPSDGTPPPDIHKRNIMNIFVNARGEVLMDDHRVKLSEVKPHLKTFIDNRRKDPELSDTPEKAVVSIKTQRETPYQIYIEMLDEVMAAYSELRNEAALQKFGSTYDQLGEGGPQKSHIKEMYPKRLSIAQ
;
A
#
# COMPACT_ATOMS: atom_id res chain seq x y z
N MET A 1 -35.18 -63.02 48.58
CA MET A 1 -33.92 -62.74 47.83
C MET A 1 -33.99 -61.31 47.34
N LEU A 2 -33.27 -60.41 47.98
CA LEU A 2 -33.21 -59.01 47.62
C LEU A 2 -32.00 -58.81 46.68
N PHE A 3 -32.23 -58.50 45.42
CA PHE A 3 -31.18 -58.17 44.47
C PHE A 3 -30.62 -56.75 44.79
N ASN A 4 -29.40 -56.72 45.31
CA ASN A 4 -28.65 -55.49 45.55
C ASN A 4 -28.22 -54.93 44.17
N LYS A 5 -28.77 -53.81 43.74
CA LYS A 5 -28.38 -53.11 42.51
C LYS A 5 -27.00 -52.45 42.72
N PRO A 6 -25.99 -52.77 41.92
CA PRO A 6 -24.69 -52.07 42.05
C PRO A 6 -24.88 -50.58 41.75
N ASN A 7 -24.51 -49.75 42.71
CA ASN A 7 -24.45 -48.28 42.54
C ASN A 7 -23.36 -47.97 41.57
N ARG A 8 -23.70 -47.67 40.30
CA ARG A 8 -22.77 -47.13 39.30
C ARG A 8 -22.44 -45.70 39.74
N GLY A 9 -21.27 -45.52 40.36
CA GLY A 9 -20.76 -44.20 40.66
C GLY A 9 -20.77 -43.35 39.37
N GLU A 10 -21.35 -42.17 39.44
CA GLU A 10 -21.29 -41.19 38.36
C GLU A 10 -19.82 -40.96 37.98
N ALA A 11 -19.54 -41.12 36.68
CA ALA A 11 -18.19 -40.84 36.15
C ALA A 11 -17.91 -39.34 36.35
N ALA A 12 -17.18 -39.03 37.42
CA ALA A 12 -16.74 -37.67 37.68
C ALA A 12 -15.80 -37.24 36.55
N ILE A 13 -16.25 -36.30 35.72
CA ILE A 13 -15.42 -35.69 34.68
C ILE A 13 -14.26 -34.96 35.40
N ASN A 14 -13.02 -35.35 35.09
CA ASN A 14 -11.85 -34.73 35.67
C ASN A 14 -11.70 -33.29 35.16
N GLY A 15 -12.08 -32.30 35.98
CA GLY A 15 -12.02 -30.87 35.62
C GLY A 15 -10.62 -30.39 35.26
N SER A 16 -9.58 -31.02 35.79
CA SER A 16 -8.17 -30.72 35.45
C SER A 16 -7.86 -31.06 34.01
N SER A 17 -8.34 -32.22 33.50
CA SER A 17 -8.16 -32.60 32.07
C SER A 17 -8.92 -31.70 31.14
N MET A 18 -10.11 -31.25 31.52
CA MET A 18 -10.86 -30.29 30.71
C MET A 18 -10.19 -28.91 30.64
N ALA A 19 -9.62 -28.46 31.76
CA ALA A 19 -8.88 -27.20 31.81
C ALA A 19 -7.63 -27.23 30.92
N ASP A 20 -6.91 -28.36 30.91
CA ASP A 20 -5.73 -28.55 30.04
C ASP A 20 -6.10 -28.51 28.54
N ILE A 21 -7.16 -29.23 28.15
CA ILE A 21 -7.64 -29.20 26.77
C ILE A 21 -8.06 -27.78 26.36
N ALA A 22 -8.78 -27.07 27.23
CA ALA A 22 -9.19 -25.69 26.97
C ALA A 22 -7.99 -24.75 26.83
N PHE A 23 -6.96 -24.92 27.65
CA PHE A 23 -5.72 -24.16 27.61
C PHE A 23 -4.92 -24.45 26.30
N LEU A 24 -4.79 -25.73 25.92
CA LEU A 24 -4.12 -26.12 24.67
C LEU A 24 -4.87 -25.59 23.43
N LEU A 25 -6.21 -25.62 23.42
CA LEU A 25 -7.00 -25.03 22.36
C LEU A 25 -6.83 -23.51 22.29
N LEU A 26 -6.76 -22.82 23.43
CA LEU A 26 -6.53 -21.39 23.49
C LEU A 26 -5.17 -21.02 22.88
N ILE A 27 -4.10 -21.73 23.30
CA ILE A 27 -2.76 -21.52 22.73
C ILE A 27 -2.74 -21.88 21.24
N PHE A 28 -3.39 -22.96 20.84
CA PHE A 28 -3.49 -23.36 19.43
C PHE A 28 -4.14 -22.25 18.58
N PHE A 29 -5.27 -21.73 19.00
CA PHE A 29 -5.91 -20.60 18.29
C PHE A 29 -5.05 -19.34 18.33
N LEU A 30 -4.37 -19.04 19.43
CA LEU A 30 -3.50 -17.87 19.54
C LEU A 30 -2.30 -17.96 18.59
N VAL A 31 -1.73 -19.14 18.39
CA VAL A 31 -0.60 -19.37 17.48
C VAL A 31 -1.07 -19.48 16.01
N THR A 32 -2.25 -20.06 15.76
CA THR A 32 -2.78 -20.22 14.40
C THR A 32 -3.48 -18.98 13.85
N THR A 33 -3.96 -18.08 14.70
CA THR A 33 -4.44 -16.76 14.30
C THR A 33 -3.26 -15.84 14.01
N THR A 34 -2.54 -16.08 12.93
CA THR A 34 -1.64 -15.06 12.38
C THR A 34 -2.52 -13.95 11.82
N ILE A 35 -2.53 -12.81 12.50
CA ILE A 35 -3.05 -11.59 11.92
C ILE A 35 -2.10 -11.26 10.77
N ASN A 36 -2.52 -11.53 9.55
CA ASN A 36 -1.84 -11.03 8.37
C ASN A 36 -1.97 -9.50 8.38
N VAL A 37 -0.98 -8.84 8.97
CA VAL A 37 -0.80 -7.42 8.75
C VAL A 37 -0.25 -7.34 7.32
N ASP A 38 -1.13 -7.03 6.37
CA ASP A 38 -0.71 -6.72 5.00
C ASP A 38 0.20 -5.47 5.04
N THR A 39 1.48 -5.71 5.27
CA THR A 39 2.55 -4.70 5.20
C THR A 39 3.04 -4.54 3.76
N GLY A 40 2.24 -4.93 2.79
CA GLY A 40 2.55 -4.79 1.37
C GLY A 40 2.26 -3.39 0.84
N ILE A 41 2.99 -3.01 -0.21
CA ILE A 41 2.69 -1.82 -1.00
C ILE A 41 1.35 -2.05 -1.70
N SER A 42 0.30 -1.35 -1.27
CA SER A 42 -1.02 -1.46 -1.90
C SER A 42 -1.00 -0.75 -3.25
N LEU A 43 -0.86 -1.52 -4.32
CA LEU A 43 -0.97 -1.07 -5.69
C LEU A 43 -2.34 -1.45 -6.24
N VAL A 44 -3.07 -0.45 -6.74
CA VAL A 44 -4.28 -0.72 -7.52
C VAL A 44 -3.84 -1.01 -8.94
N LEU A 45 -3.84 -2.28 -9.34
CA LEU A 45 -3.63 -2.64 -10.73
C LEU A 45 -4.77 -2.09 -11.59
N PRO A 46 -4.47 -1.55 -12.78
CA PRO A 46 -5.51 -1.17 -13.72
C PRO A 46 -6.39 -2.39 -14.05
N PRO A 47 -7.70 -2.20 -14.25
CA PRO A 47 -8.56 -3.28 -14.68
C PRO A 47 -8.06 -3.86 -16.01
N PRO A 48 -8.33 -5.16 -16.29
CA PRO A 48 -7.99 -5.73 -17.59
C PRO A 48 -8.60 -4.89 -18.70
N SER A 49 -7.86 -4.67 -19.77
CA SER A 49 -8.27 -3.83 -20.88
C SER A 49 -9.50 -4.43 -21.58
N ASP A 50 -10.61 -3.72 -21.54
CA ASP A 50 -11.88 -4.10 -22.19
C ASP A 50 -11.84 -3.88 -23.71
N GLY A 51 -10.64 -3.73 -24.31
CA GLY A 51 -10.48 -3.43 -25.74
C GLY A 51 -10.79 -1.97 -26.12
N THR A 52 -11.19 -1.13 -25.16
CA THR A 52 -11.29 0.31 -25.37
C THR A 52 -9.90 0.92 -25.43
N PRO A 53 -9.59 1.78 -26.42
CA PRO A 53 -8.29 2.46 -26.44
C PRO A 53 -8.12 3.22 -25.12
N PRO A 54 -6.93 3.16 -24.49
CA PRO A 54 -6.69 3.90 -23.28
C PRO A 54 -6.92 5.39 -23.52
N PRO A 55 -7.47 6.14 -22.56
CA PRO A 55 -7.69 7.58 -22.72
C PRO A 55 -6.36 8.25 -23.08
N ASP A 56 -6.43 9.17 -24.05
CA ASP A 56 -5.25 9.90 -24.52
C ASP A 56 -4.70 10.78 -23.37
N ILE A 57 -3.66 10.28 -22.71
CA ILE A 57 -3.01 11.00 -21.61
C ILE A 57 -1.94 11.89 -22.24
N HIS A 58 -2.06 13.19 -22.07
CA HIS A 58 -1.04 14.12 -22.52
C HIS A 58 0.33 13.75 -21.93
N LYS A 59 1.35 13.70 -22.77
CA LYS A 59 2.72 13.28 -22.38
C LYS A 59 3.24 14.02 -21.14
N ARG A 60 2.96 15.31 -21.01
CA ARG A 60 3.34 16.12 -19.87
C ARG A 60 2.76 15.62 -18.51
N ASN A 61 1.68 14.85 -18.55
CA ASN A 61 1.06 14.28 -17.35
C ASN A 61 1.67 12.91 -16.95
N ILE A 62 2.67 12.43 -17.67
CA ILE A 62 3.32 11.16 -17.42
C ILE A 62 4.77 11.42 -17.01
N MET A 63 5.14 11.04 -15.81
CA MET A 63 6.53 10.96 -15.36
C MET A 63 7.04 9.54 -15.59
N ASN A 64 8.05 9.38 -16.44
CA ASN A 64 8.67 8.08 -16.67
C ASN A 64 9.86 7.90 -15.73
N ILE A 65 9.81 6.88 -14.89
CA ILE A 65 10.93 6.45 -14.05
C ILE A 65 11.44 5.13 -14.61
N PHE A 66 12.70 5.11 -15.00
CA PHE A 66 13.35 3.91 -15.50
C PHE A 66 14.50 3.51 -14.57
N VAL A 67 14.56 2.24 -14.18
CA VAL A 67 15.65 1.68 -13.36
C VAL A 67 16.35 0.60 -14.17
N ASN A 68 17.64 0.79 -14.41
CA ASN A 68 18.43 -0.15 -15.20
C ASN A 68 18.98 -1.31 -14.36
N ALA A 69 19.65 -2.26 -15.03
CA ALA A 69 20.27 -3.43 -14.38
C ALA A 69 21.36 -3.06 -13.35
N ARG A 70 21.96 -1.86 -13.44
CA ARG A 70 22.94 -1.37 -12.49
C ARG A 70 22.35 -0.64 -11.30
N GLY A 71 21.02 -0.50 -11.26
CA GLY A 71 20.32 0.23 -10.22
C GLY A 71 20.37 1.76 -10.40
N GLU A 72 20.70 2.24 -11.59
CA GLU A 72 20.68 3.67 -11.89
C GLU A 72 19.25 4.09 -12.24
N VAL A 73 18.80 5.21 -11.66
CA VAL A 73 17.44 5.74 -11.87
C VAL A 73 17.49 6.89 -12.87
N LEU A 74 16.62 6.83 -13.86
CA LEU A 74 16.36 7.92 -14.80
C LEU A 74 14.91 8.41 -14.63
N MET A 75 14.73 9.72 -14.59
CA MET A 75 13.42 10.38 -14.62
C MET A 75 13.35 11.24 -15.88
N ASP A 76 12.41 10.92 -16.79
CA ASP A 76 12.29 11.56 -18.11
C ASP A 76 13.64 11.74 -18.81
N ASP A 77 14.40 10.62 -18.90
CA ASP A 77 15.73 10.52 -19.52
C ASP A 77 16.90 11.25 -18.80
N HIS A 78 16.63 11.85 -17.65
CA HIS A 78 17.67 12.45 -16.82
C HIS A 78 18.06 11.53 -15.67
N ARG A 79 19.38 11.31 -15.49
CA ARG A 79 19.87 10.52 -14.38
C ARG A 79 19.68 11.27 -13.07
N VAL A 80 19.02 10.63 -12.09
CA VAL A 80 18.79 11.18 -10.77
C VAL A 80 19.27 10.18 -9.70
N LYS A 81 19.63 10.70 -8.53
CA LYS A 81 19.88 9.85 -7.37
C LYS A 81 18.54 9.38 -6.79
N LEU A 82 18.55 8.20 -6.17
CA LEU A 82 17.35 7.65 -5.54
C LEU A 82 16.74 8.65 -4.53
N SER A 83 17.55 9.32 -3.72
CA SER A 83 17.09 10.34 -2.76
C SER A 83 16.47 11.60 -3.41
N GLU A 84 16.68 11.80 -4.69
CA GLU A 84 16.13 12.93 -5.45
C GLU A 84 14.77 12.59 -6.10
N VAL A 85 14.41 11.30 -6.15
CA VAL A 85 13.14 10.85 -6.76
C VAL A 85 11.94 11.50 -6.08
N LYS A 86 11.88 11.45 -4.75
CA LYS A 86 10.77 12.02 -3.97
C LYS A 86 10.56 13.52 -4.22
N PRO A 87 11.56 14.40 -4.06
CA PRO A 87 11.36 15.84 -4.31
C PRO A 87 10.99 16.16 -5.76
N HIS A 88 11.56 15.46 -6.74
CA HIS A 88 11.18 15.62 -8.14
C HIS A 88 9.73 15.23 -8.39
N LEU A 89 9.29 14.09 -7.85
CA LEU A 89 7.90 13.66 -7.96
C LEU A 89 6.92 14.61 -7.30
N LYS A 90 7.25 15.14 -6.12
CA LYS A 90 6.40 16.14 -5.46
C LYS A 90 6.21 17.38 -6.33
N THR A 91 7.29 17.89 -6.92
CA THR A 91 7.23 19.03 -7.84
C THR A 91 6.41 18.71 -9.08
N PHE A 92 6.59 17.53 -9.66
CA PHE A 92 5.82 17.08 -10.83
C PHE A 92 4.32 16.96 -10.53
N ILE A 93 3.96 16.27 -9.43
CA ILE A 93 2.57 16.00 -9.07
C ILE A 93 1.85 17.29 -8.67
N ASP A 94 2.44 18.11 -7.78
CA ASP A 94 1.81 19.35 -7.25
C ASP A 94 2.12 20.59 -8.09
N ASN A 95 2.41 20.43 -9.37
CA ASN A 95 2.74 21.53 -10.27
C ASN A 95 1.60 22.55 -10.42
N ARG A 96 0.34 22.09 -10.44
CA ARG A 96 -0.87 22.95 -10.57
C ARG A 96 -0.77 23.96 -11.73
N ARG A 97 -0.28 23.52 -12.87
CA ARG A 97 -0.09 24.31 -14.10
C ARG A 97 0.91 25.49 -13.96
N LYS A 98 1.79 25.47 -12.99
CA LYS A 98 2.83 26.51 -12.85
C LYS A 98 3.88 26.39 -13.95
N ASP A 99 4.27 25.16 -14.26
CA ASP A 99 5.24 24.82 -15.29
C ASP A 99 4.53 24.07 -16.43
N PRO A 100 4.64 24.50 -17.70
CA PRO A 100 4.01 23.85 -18.85
C PRO A 100 4.62 22.47 -19.16
N GLU A 101 5.82 22.17 -18.71
CA GLU A 101 6.50 20.88 -18.93
C GLU A 101 6.08 19.83 -17.91
N LEU A 102 5.53 20.24 -16.77
CA LEU A 102 5.10 19.33 -15.70
C LEU A 102 3.58 19.07 -15.74
N SER A 103 3.09 18.18 -14.87
CA SER A 103 1.68 17.76 -14.90
C SER A 103 0.70 18.94 -14.77
N ASP A 104 -0.46 18.82 -15.41
CA ASP A 104 -1.52 19.84 -15.33
C ASP A 104 -2.05 20.01 -13.92
N THR A 105 -2.39 18.89 -13.30
CA THR A 105 -2.98 18.84 -11.96
C THR A 105 -2.60 17.51 -11.29
N PRO A 106 -2.63 17.45 -9.94
CA PRO A 106 -2.31 16.22 -9.21
C PRO A 106 -3.18 15.02 -9.62
N GLU A 107 -4.45 15.26 -9.98
CA GLU A 107 -5.39 14.21 -10.39
C GLU A 107 -5.03 13.60 -11.75
N LYS A 108 -4.34 14.36 -12.61
CA LYS A 108 -3.92 13.91 -13.94
C LYS A 108 -2.53 13.30 -13.97
N ALA A 109 -1.72 13.56 -12.95
CA ALA A 109 -0.36 13.06 -12.87
C ALA A 109 -0.34 11.54 -12.82
N VAL A 110 0.43 10.92 -13.71
CA VAL A 110 0.66 9.48 -13.79
C VAL A 110 2.15 9.22 -13.67
N VAL A 111 2.52 8.29 -12.80
CA VAL A 111 3.91 7.84 -12.64
C VAL A 111 4.05 6.49 -13.31
N SER A 112 4.85 6.41 -14.35
CA SER A 112 5.17 5.18 -15.08
C SER A 112 6.54 4.67 -14.66
N ILE A 113 6.56 3.51 -14.02
CA ILE A 113 7.78 2.88 -13.55
C ILE A 113 8.12 1.72 -14.47
N LYS A 114 9.33 1.74 -15.03
CA LYS A 114 9.86 0.67 -15.87
C LYS A 114 11.18 0.17 -15.29
N THR A 115 11.32 -1.14 -15.23
CA THR A 115 12.54 -1.79 -14.76
C THR A 115 13.05 -2.76 -15.80
N GLN A 116 14.35 -3.01 -15.79
CA GLN A 116 14.94 -4.14 -16.54
C GLN A 116 14.79 -5.42 -15.70
N ARG A 117 14.76 -6.56 -16.38
CA ARG A 117 14.63 -7.86 -15.72
C ARG A 117 15.76 -8.14 -14.72
N GLU A 118 16.95 -7.61 -15.01
CA GLU A 118 18.16 -7.75 -14.21
C GLU A 118 18.30 -6.68 -13.12
N THR A 119 17.32 -5.76 -12.98
CA THR A 119 17.34 -4.73 -11.95
C THR A 119 17.38 -5.36 -10.56
N PRO A 120 18.31 -4.97 -9.67
CA PRO A 120 18.34 -5.49 -8.31
C PRO A 120 17.03 -5.17 -7.56
N TYR A 121 16.43 -6.21 -6.99
CA TYR A 121 15.15 -6.09 -6.29
C TYR A 121 15.16 -5.04 -5.18
N GLN A 122 16.27 -4.92 -4.45
CA GLN A 122 16.44 -3.92 -3.40
C GLN A 122 16.25 -2.50 -3.93
N ILE A 123 16.90 -2.16 -5.04
CA ILE A 123 16.80 -0.82 -5.66
C ILE A 123 15.37 -0.55 -6.16
N TYR A 124 14.72 -1.58 -6.71
CA TYR A 124 13.31 -1.47 -7.11
C TYR A 124 12.40 -1.13 -5.92
N ILE A 125 12.56 -1.79 -4.79
CA ILE A 125 11.77 -1.52 -3.58
C ILE A 125 12.07 -0.13 -3.02
N GLU A 126 13.35 0.24 -2.89
CA GLU A 126 13.75 1.57 -2.41
C GLU A 126 13.18 2.69 -3.30
N MET A 127 13.16 2.49 -4.61
CA MET A 127 12.54 3.43 -5.55
C MET A 127 11.02 3.50 -5.35
N LEU A 128 10.33 2.37 -5.15
CA LEU A 128 8.90 2.36 -4.83
C LEU A 128 8.60 3.08 -3.51
N ASP A 129 9.46 2.91 -2.50
CA ASP A 129 9.31 3.59 -1.21
C ASP A 129 9.42 5.12 -1.38
N GLU A 130 10.37 5.61 -2.18
CA GLU A 130 10.48 7.04 -2.49
C GLU A 130 9.25 7.58 -3.22
N VAL A 131 8.71 6.80 -4.16
CA VAL A 131 7.46 7.17 -4.87
C VAL A 131 6.27 7.22 -3.90
N MET A 132 6.14 6.22 -3.02
CA MET A 132 5.06 6.19 -2.03
C MET A 132 5.20 7.29 -0.98
N ALA A 133 6.43 7.59 -0.56
CA ALA A 133 6.73 8.69 0.35
C ALA A 133 6.33 10.04 -0.25
N ALA A 134 6.55 10.27 -1.55
CA ALA A 134 6.12 11.49 -2.22
C ALA A 134 4.60 11.70 -2.11
N TYR A 135 3.80 10.67 -2.41
CA TYR A 135 2.34 10.74 -2.27
C TYR A 135 1.90 10.90 -0.81
N SER A 136 2.56 10.23 0.12
CA SER A 136 2.26 10.34 1.55
C SER A 136 2.50 11.75 2.07
N GLU A 137 3.65 12.35 1.73
CA GLU A 137 3.96 13.73 2.11
C GLU A 137 2.97 14.73 1.51
N LEU A 138 2.64 14.64 0.20
CA LEU A 138 1.67 15.52 -0.43
C LEU A 138 0.28 15.42 0.22
N ARG A 139 -0.16 14.21 0.56
CA ARG A 139 -1.43 13.99 1.27
C ARG A 139 -1.39 14.54 2.68
N ASN A 140 -0.28 14.38 3.40
CA ASN A 140 -0.11 14.93 4.74
C ASN A 140 -0.12 16.47 4.70
N GLU A 141 0.60 17.09 3.79
CA GLU A 141 0.60 18.54 3.61
C GLU A 141 -0.80 19.08 3.31
N ALA A 142 -1.52 18.43 2.40
CA ALA A 142 -2.89 18.82 2.07
C ALA A 142 -3.87 18.61 3.24
N ALA A 143 -3.73 17.54 4.01
CA ALA A 143 -4.55 17.25 5.17
C ALA A 143 -4.32 18.29 6.29
N LEU A 144 -3.06 18.62 6.57
CA LEU A 144 -2.69 19.65 7.53
C LEU A 144 -3.24 21.03 7.13
N GLN A 145 -3.13 21.40 5.86
CA GLN A 145 -3.63 22.68 5.36
C GLN A 145 -5.16 22.80 5.43
N LYS A 146 -5.89 21.71 5.12
CA LYS A 146 -7.35 21.73 5.04
C LYS A 146 -8.05 21.42 6.35
N PHE A 147 -7.49 20.51 7.14
CA PHE A 147 -8.15 19.94 8.31
C PHE A 147 -7.38 20.10 9.62
N GLY A 148 -6.14 20.61 9.58
CA GLY A 148 -5.29 20.78 10.75
C GLY A 148 -4.78 19.47 11.38
N SER A 149 -4.92 18.33 10.68
CA SER A 149 -4.53 17.00 11.13
C SER A 149 -3.76 16.28 10.03
N THR A 150 -2.88 15.33 10.40
CA THR A 150 -2.16 14.53 9.41
C THR A 150 -3.10 13.55 8.71
N TYR A 151 -2.76 13.13 7.50
CA TYR A 151 -3.58 12.20 6.72
C TYR A 151 -3.88 10.88 7.46
N ASP A 152 -2.90 10.39 8.24
CA ASP A 152 -3.06 9.15 9.03
C ASP A 152 -3.98 9.32 10.24
N GLN A 153 -4.09 10.54 10.78
CA GLN A 153 -5.01 10.87 11.88
C GLN A 153 -6.46 11.05 11.42
N LEU A 154 -6.69 11.22 10.12
CA LEU A 154 -8.03 11.26 9.57
C LEU A 154 -8.65 9.86 9.64
N GLY A 155 -9.91 9.78 10.08
CA GLY A 155 -10.63 8.51 10.24
C GLY A 155 -10.67 7.68 8.95
N GLU A 156 -10.41 6.39 9.05
CA GLU A 156 -10.49 5.45 7.92
C GLU A 156 -11.91 5.47 7.32
N GLY A 157 -11.98 5.60 5.98
CA GLY A 157 -13.26 5.70 5.27
C GLY A 157 -14.03 7.01 5.48
N GLY A 158 -13.49 7.96 6.25
CA GLY A 158 -14.11 9.25 6.47
C GLY A 158 -14.10 10.15 5.22
N PRO A 159 -15.06 11.10 5.11
CA PRO A 159 -15.17 11.99 3.95
C PRO A 159 -13.92 12.87 3.77
N GLN A 160 -13.26 13.27 4.85
CA GLN A 160 -12.04 14.06 4.82
C GLN A 160 -10.87 13.27 4.18
N LYS A 161 -10.67 12.02 4.60
CA LYS A 161 -9.63 11.15 4.06
C LYS A 161 -9.88 10.81 2.58
N SER A 162 -11.13 10.56 2.21
CA SER A 162 -11.56 10.34 0.83
C SER A 162 -11.28 11.56 -0.05
N HIS A 163 -11.61 12.75 0.42
CA HIS A 163 -11.35 14.00 -0.30
C HIS A 163 -9.85 14.22 -0.59
N ILE A 164 -8.97 13.99 0.40
CA ILE A 164 -7.51 14.08 0.18
C ILE A 164 -7.04 13.01 -0.83
N LYS A 165 -7.60 11.79 -0.75
CA LYS A 165 -7.27 10.69 -1.68
C LYS A 165 -7.66 11.03 -3.12
N GLU A 166 -8.78 11.71 -3.33
CA GLU A 166 -9.24 12.19 -4.63
C GLU A 166 -8.36 13.32 -5.17
N MET A 167 -7.89 14.23 -4.30
CA MET A 167 -6.96 15.30 -4.70
C MET A 167 -5.60 14.76 -5.16
N TYR A 168 -5.09 13.71 -4.51
CA TYR A 168 -3.81 13.09 -4.82
C TYR A 168 -3.98 11.57 -5.04
N PRO A 169 -4.61 11.17 -6.17
CA PRO A 169 -4.78 9.76 -6.48
C PRO A 169 -3.42 9.15 -6.84
N LYS A 170 -3.12 7.97 -6.29
CA LYS A 170 -1.92 7.21 -6.65
C LYS A 170 -2.13 6.55 -8.01
N ARG A 171 -1.76 7.23 -9.10
CA ARG A 171 -1.81 6.69 -10.46
C ARG A 171 -0.43 6.16 -10.83
N LEU A 172 -0.20 4.88 -10.54
CA LEU A 172 1.04 4.19 -10.83
C LEU A 172 0.83 3.16 -11.94
N SER A 173 1.70 3.15 -12.93
CA SER A 173 1.81 2.12 -13.96
C SER A 173 3.18 1.47 -13.81
N ILE A 174 3.21 0.15 -13.65
CA ILE A 174 4.45 -0.61 -13.51
C ILE A 174 4.55 -1.55 -14.70
N ALA A 175 5.65 -1.46 -15.45
CA ALA A 175 5.98 -2.33 -16.56
C ALA A 175 7.38 -2.93 -16.38
N GLN A 176 7.52 -4.18 -16.77
CA GLN A 176 8.80 -4.91 -16.83
C GLN A 176 9.21 -5.11 -18.29
#